data_42ca68ce9a75d07c3bd8fcf02bdefc0e
#
_entry.id   42ca68ce9a75d07c3bd8fcf02bdefc0e
#
_cell.length_a   1.000
_cell.length_b   1.000
_cell.length_c   1.000
_cell.angle_alpha   90.00
_cell.angle_beta   90.00
_cell.angle_gamma   90.00
#
_symmetry.space_group_name_H-M   'P 1'
#
loop_
_entity.id
_entity.type
_entity.pdbx_description
1 polymer ?
#
loop_
_entity_poly.entity_id
_entity_poly.type
_entity_poly.pdbx_seq_one_letter_code
_entity_poly.pdbx_strand_id
1 'polypeptide(L)'
;MHLGIRSRTLKGLRRVGALFRAKTKLERLVAVHTGHLMNKWNHYFEIYDRHFACFCGRDITLLEIGVSGGGSLEIWRKYFGPKARIFGLDINPDCKRFESPGTRVLIGSQSDPKFLEQLASEIGPIDILIDDGSHAFNDQLITFHTLFKHIRVDGLYVCEDLCSSYWPKDFDGGVRKTGTYVEFQGPDR
;
A
#
# COMPACT_ATOMS: atom_id res chain seq x y z
N MET A 1 -39.12 1.46 11.50
CA MET A 1 -38.05 0.79 12.25
C MET A 1 -37.60 -0.54 11.62
N HIS A 2 -37.68 -0.74 10.28
CA HIS A 2 -37.41 -2.03 9.60
C HIS A 2 -36.28 -2.01 8.55
N LEU A 3 -35.62 -0.88 8.30
CA LEU A 3 -34.58 -0.75 7.28
C LEU A 3 -33.16 -1.17 7.74
N GLY A 4 -32.89 -1.22 9.05
CA GLY A 4 -31.57 -1.52 9.58
C GLY A 4 -31.18 -3.02 9.57
N ILE A 5 -32.15 -3.91 9.68
CA ILE A 5 -31.91 -5.37 9.80
C ILE A 5 -31.54 -5.97 8.44
N ARG A 6 -32.22 -5.56 7.35
CA ARG A 6 -31.93 -6.06 5.99
C ARG A 6 -30.53 -5.69 5.50
N SER A 7 -30.01 -4.51 5.85
CA SER A 7 -28.67 -4.07 5.45
C SER A 7 -27.55 -4.89 6.11
N ARG A 8 -27.69 -5.24 7.40
CA ARG A 8 -26.70 -6.08 8.12
C ARG A 8 -26.66 -7.52 7.62
N THR A 9 -27.82 -8.11 7.34
CA THR A 9 -27.95 -9.48 6.84
C THR A 9 -27.36 -9.64 5.44
N LEU A 10 -27.60 -8.67 4.53
CA LEU A 10 -27.04 -8.68 3.18
C LEU A 10 -25.52 -8.50 3.18
N LYS A 11 -24.96 -7.66 4.06
CA LYS A 11 -23.51 -7.54 4.24
C LYS A 11 -22.89 -8.83 4.78
N GLY A 12 -23.56 -9.52 5.71
CA GLY A 12 -23.14 -10.81 6.24
C GLY A 12 -23.10 -11.90 5.15
N LEU A 13 -24.16 -12.03 4.37
CA LEU A 13 -24.24 -13.00 3.27
C LEU A 13 -23.18 -12.76 2.18
N ARG A 14 -22.90 -11.50 1.83
CA ARG A 14 -21.84 -11.15 0.88
C ARG A 14 -20.44 -11.54 1.40
N ARG A 15 -20.18 -11.37 2.70
CA ARG A 15 -18.91 -11.78 3.34
C ARG A 15 -18.75 -13.29 3.35
N VAL A 16 -19.77 -14.03 3.70
CA VAL A 16 -19.76 -15.49 3.66
C VAL A 16 -19.46 -15.97 2.24
N GLY A 17 -20.15 -15.44 1.23
CA GLY A 17 -19.86 -15.74 -0.17
C GLY A 17 -18.45 -15.37 -0.63
N ALA A 18 -17.88 -14.27 -0.13
CA ALA A 18 -16.51 -13.87 -0.41
C ALA A 18 -15.50 -14.84 0.24
N LEU A 19 -15.75 -15.26 1.48
CA LEU A 19 -14.91 -16.21 2.19
C LEU A 19 -14.85 -17.57 1.49
N PHE A 20 -15.96 -18.06 0.96
CA PHE A 20 -15.99 -19.32 0.19
C PHE A 20 -15.25 -19.23 -1.14
N ARG A 21 -15.14 -18.04 -1.73
CA ARG A 21 -14.39 -17.81 -2.97
C ARG A 21 -12.90 -17.52 -2.74
N ALA A 22 -12.53 -17.15 -1.50
CA ALA A 22 -11.17 -16.81 -1.16
C ALA A 22 -10.24 -18.03 -1.23
N LYS A 23 -9.26 -17.98 -2.11
CA LYS A 23 -8.28 -19.04 -2.37
C LYS A 23 -7.06 -18.94 -1.47
N THR A 24 -6.67 -17.71 -1.12
CA THR A 24 -5.44 -17.43 -0.40
C THR A 24 -5.70 -17.01 1.04
N LYS A 25 -4.63 -16.98 1.87
CA LYS A 25 -4.70 -16.48 3.24
C LYS A 25 -5.11 -15.00 3.27
N LEU A 26 -4.53 -14.20 2.39
CA LEU A 26 -4.78 -12.77 2.33
C LEU A 26 -6.23 -12.47 1.92
N GLU A 27 -6.74 -13.14 0.88
CA GLU A 27 -8.14 -13.00 0.47
C GLU A 27 -9.13 -13.35 1.59
N ARG A 28 -8.83 -14.40 2.40
CA ARG A 28 -9.67 -14.76 3.56
C ARG A 28 -9.68 -13.67 4.61
N LEU A 29 -8.52 -13.09 4.94
CA LEU A 29 -8.42 -11.97 5.88
C LEU A 29 -9.25 -10.77 5.39
N VAL A 30 -9.14 -10.44 4.12
CA VAL A 30 -9.90 -9.34 3.49
C VAL A 30 -11.40 -9.61 3.51
N ALA A 31 -11.84 -10.84 3.16
CA ALA A 31 -13.25 -11.21 3.13
C ALA A 31 -13.95 -11.05 4.49
N VAL A 32 -13.23 -11.29 5.59
CA VAL A 32 -13.78 -11.15 6.97
C VAL A 32 -13.45 -9.81 7.61
N HIS A 33 -12.70 -8.94 6.94
CA HIS A 33 -12.29 -7.66 7.49
C HIS A 33 -13.50 -6.76 7.83
N THR A 34 -13.50 -6.23 9.04
CA THR A 34 -14.57 -5.36 9.57
C THR A 34 -14.02 -4.07 10.19
N GLY A 35 -12.70 -3.87 10.11
CA GLY A 35 -12.02 -2.71 10.66
C GLY A 35 -12.13 -1.47 9.79
N HIS A 36 -11.06 -0.72 9.73
CA HIS A 36 -10.98 0.51 8.95
C HIS A 36 -11.19 0.29 7.45
N LEU A 37 -11.58 1.35 6.74
CA LEU A 37 -11.80 1.30 5.30
C LEU A 37 -10.50 0.97 4.57
N MET A 38 -10.59 0.05 3.63
CA MET A 38 -9.54 -0.30 2.68
C MET A 38 -10.10 -0.20 1.27
N ASN A 39 -9.38 0.43 0.38
CA ASN A 39 -9.75 0.56 -1.02
C ASN A 39 -8.62 0.00 -1.90
N LYS A 40 -8.75 -1.26 -2.30
CA LYS A 40 -7.80 -1.95 -3.18
C LYS A 40 -8.53 -2.85 -4.17
N TRP A 41 -7.97 -3.04 -5.34
CA TRP A 41 -8.52 -3.93 -6.34
C TRP A 41 -8.48 -5.39 -5.87
N ASN A 42 -9.59 -6.12 -6.06
CA ASN A 42 -9.70 -7.51 -5.58
C ASN A 42 -8.61 -8.43 -6.14
N HIS A 43 -8.19 -8.25 -7.38
CA HIS A 43 -7.17 -9.09 -8.01
C HIS A 43 -5.76 -8.86 -7.45
N TYR A 44 -5.50 -7.75 -6.77
CA TYR A 44 -4.21 -7.50 -6.11
C TYR A 44 -3.94 -8.50 -4.98
N PHE A 45 -4.97 -8.96 -4.27
CA PHE A 45 -4.77 -9.84 -3.12
C PHE A 45 -4.19 -11.21 -3.50
N GLU A 46 -4.51 -11.75 -4.67
CA GLU A 46 -3.89 -12.97 -5.17
C GLU A 46 -2.41 -12.73 -5.52
N ILE A 47 -2.10 -11.58 -6.13
CA ILE A 47 -0.73 -11.18 -6.48
C ILE A 47 0.09 -10.99 -5.21
N TYR A 48 -0.44 -10.24 -4.25
CA TYR A 48 0.21 -10.03 -2.95
C TYR A 48 0.47 -11.32 -2.21
N ASP A 49 -0.52 -12.20 -2.09
CA ASP A 49 -0.32 -13.47 -1.38
C ASP A 49 0.78 -14.32 -2.03
N ARG A 50 0.82 -14.36 -3.37
CA ARG A 50 1.86 -15.07 -4.13
C ARG A 50 3.27 -14.60 -3.78
N HIS A 51 3.47 -13.30 -3.64
CA HIS A 51 4.80 -12.71 -3.43
C HIS A 51 5.11 -12.46 -1.95
N PHE A 52 4.09 -12.24 -1.12
CA PHE A 52 4.26 -11.85 0.27
C PHE A 52 4.21 -13.02 1.26
N ALA A 53 3.68 -14.18 0.87
CA ALA A 53 3.50 -15.32 1.77
C ALA A 53 4.81 -15.78 2.43
N CYS A 54 5.94 -15.68 1.73
CA CYS A 54 7.25 -16.05 2.25
C CYS A 54 7.75 -15.15 3.40
N PHE A 55 7.17 -13.97 3.57
CA PHE A 55 7.50 -13.02 4.64
C PHE A 55 6.64 -13.20 5.89
N CYS A 56 5.56 -14.00 5.84
CA CYS A 56 4.67 -14.20 6.98
C CYS A 56 5.40 -14.81 8.19
N GLY A 57 5.16 -14.24 9.37
CA GLY A 57 5.74 -14.70 10.64
C GLY A 57 7.21 -14.33 10.84
N ARG A 58 7.84 -13.65 9.89
CA ARG A 58 9.24 -13.18 9.96
C ARG A 58 9.30 -11.79 10.59
N ASP A 59 10.49 -11.45 11.08
CA ASP A 59 10.83 -10.06 11.46
C ASP A 59 11.16 -9.30 10.17
N ILE A 60 10.22 -8.49 9.72
CA ILE A 60 10.31 -7.71 8.49
C ILE A 60 9.94 -6.26 8.74
N THR A 61 10.40 -5.40 7.85
CA THR A 61 9.97 -4.00 7.73
C THR A 61 9.13 -3.85 6.46
N LEU A 62 7.86 -3.49 6.64
CA LEU A 62 6.97 -3.09 5.54
C LEU A 62 6.75 -1.59 5.60
N LEU A 63 6.88 -0.92 4.46
CA LEU A 63 6.47 0.47 4.26
C LEU A 63 5.37 0.52 3.20
N GLU A 64 4.22 1.08 3.57
CA GLU A 64 3.14 1.42 2.63
C GLU A 64 3.02 2.93 2.52
N ILE A 65 3.09 3.45 1.29
CA ILE A 65 2.82 4.85 0.96
C ILE A 65 1.37 4.94 0.52
N GLY A 66 0.61 5.85 1.15
CA GLY A 66 -0.83 5.94 0.98
C GLY A 66 -1.58 5.12 2.04
N VAL A 67 -1.81 5.73 3.22
CA VAL A 67 -2.55 5.09 4.32
C VAL A 67 -4.05 5.22 4.15
N SER A 68 -4.51 6.39 3.65
CA SER A 68 -5.93 6.69 3.37
C SER A 68 -6.85 6.31 4.56
N GLY A 69 -7.69 5.30 4.39
CA GLY A 69 -8.62 4.82 5.41
C GLY A 69 -8.02 3.89 6.47
N GLY A 70 -6.74 3.51 6.38
CA GLY A 70 -6.00 2.71 7.38
C GLY A 70 -6.28 1.22 7.38
N GLY A 71 -7.22 0.73 6.58
CA GLY A 71 -7.62 -0.68 6.58
C GLY A 71 -6.54 -1.63 6.06
N SER A 72 -5.71 -1.18 5.13
CA SER A 72 -4.58 -1.96 4.61
C SER A 72 -3.55 -2.26 5.70
N LEU A 73 -3.21 -1.27 6.54
CA LEU A 73 -2.28 -1.45 7.66
C LEU A 73 -2.78 -2.52 8.66
N GLU A 74 -4.10 -2.55 8.93
CA GLU A 74 -4.70 -3.61 9.77
C GLU A 74 -4.59 -4.99 9.12
N ILE A 75 -4.79 -5.07 7.79
CA ILE A 75 -4.64 -6.33 7.04
C ILE A 75 -3.19 -6.78 7.06
N TRP A 76 -2.23 -5.90 6.80
CA TRP A 76 -0.80 -6.25 6.85
C TRP A 76 -0.39 -6.74 8.23
N ARG A 77 -0.86 -6.09 9.32
CA ARG A 77 -0.62 -6.55 10.68
C ARG A 77 -1.12 -7.97 10.93
N LYS A 78 -2.32 -8.31 10.45
CA LYS A 78 -2.90 -9.64 10.60
C LYS A 78 -2.21 -10.66 9.70
N TYR A 79 -1.80 -10.24 8.51
CA TYR A 79 -1.20 -11.13 7.52
C TYR A 79 0.23 -11.52 7.87
N PHE A 80 1.08 -10.55 8.15
CA PHE A 80 2.50 -10.79 8.48
C PHE A 80 2.73 -11.23 9.92
N GLY A 81 1.83 -10.86 10.84
CA GLY A 81 1.91 -11.25 12.24
C GLY A 81 2.71 -10.28 13.12
N PRO A 82 2.90 -10.60 14.42
CA PRO A 82 3.35 -9.65 15.43
C PRO A 82 4.82 -9.22 15.29
N LYS A 83 5.66 -9.99 14.63
CA LYS A 83 7.08 -9.67 14.45
C LYS A 83 7.32 -8.58 13.39
N ALA A 84 6.40 -8.41 12.45
CA ALA A 84 6.54 -7.42 11.39
C ALA A 84 6.48 -5.99 11.97
N ARG A 85 7.36 -5.12 11.51
CA ARG A 85 7.29 -3.68 11.72
C ARG A 85 6.59 -3.06 10.52
N ILE A 86 5.44 -2.43 10.74
CA ILE A 86 4.63 -1.86 9.68
C ILE A 86 4.68 -0.34 9.78
N PHE A 87 5.02 0.30 8.68
CA PHE A 87 5.07 1.74 8.55
C PHE A 87 4.10 2.16 7.44
N GLY A 88 3.27 3.16 7.73
CA GLY A 88 2.48 3.87 6.75
C GLY A 88 3.05 5.26 6.54
N LEU A 89 3.06 5.76 5.31
CA LEU A 89 3.34 7.14 4.98
C LEU A 89 2.10 7.77 4.34
N ASP A 90 1.68 8.92 4.85
CA ASP A 90 0.60 9.69 4.24
C ASP A 90 0.86 11.19 4.40
N ILE A 91 0.35 11.99 3.47
CA ILE A 91 0.42 13.46 3.56
C ILE A 91 -0.62 14.01 4.54
N ASN A 92 -1.72 13.28 4.76
CA ASN A 92 -2.80 13.69 5.64
C ASN A 92 -2.45 13.38 7.12
N PRO A 93 -2.32 14.41 7.99
CA PRO A 93 -1.99 14.21 9.41
C PRO A 93 -3.03 13.36 10.16
N ASP A 94 -4.28 13.33 9.71
CA ASP A 94 -5.33 12.53 10.33
C ASP A 94 -5.04 11.02 10.26
N CYS A 95 -4.17 10.58 9.35
CA CYS A 95 -3.77 9.18 9.24
C CYS A 95 -2.98 8.69 10.46
N LYS A 96 -2.46 9.60 11.29
CA LYS A 96 -1.81 9.27 12.58
C LYS A 96 -2.70 8.41 13.50
N ARG A 97 -4.01 8.57 13.42
CA ARG A 97 -4.98 7.79 14.23
C ARG A 97 -4.98 6.28 13.94
N PHE A 98 -4.37 5.84 12.85
CA PHE A 98 -4.29 4.43 12.48
C PHE A 98 -3.06 3.72 13.04
N GLU A 99 -2.26 4.38 13.86
CA GLU A 99 -1.18 3.75 14.60
C GLU A 99 -1.71 2.69 15.58
N SER A 100 -0.95 1.63 15.74
CA SER A 100 -1.26 0.54 16.66
C SER A 100 0.03 -0.18 17.06
N PRO A 101 0.02 -1.09 18.05
CA PRO A 101 1.23 -1.82 18.41
C PRO A 101 1.90 -2.49 17.21
N GLY A 102 3.14 -2.07 16.92
CA GLY A 102 3.93 -2.52 15.77
C GLY A 102 3.54 -1.92 14.44
N THR A 103 2.64 -0.92 14.42
CA THR A 103 2.27 -0.14 13.22
C THR A 103 2.43 1.34 13.53
N ARG A 104 3.28 2.04 12.77
CA ARG A 104 3.52 3.48 12.87
C ARG A 104 3.08 4.17 11.58
N VAL A 105 2.63 5.42 11.71
CA VAL A 105 2.28 6.26 10.56
C VAL A 105 3.16 7.50 10.57
N LEU A 106 3.89 7.73 9.50
CA LEU A 106 4.70 8.92 9.28
C LEU A 106 3.91 9.89 8.40
N ILE A 107 4.02 11.17 8.72
CA ILE A 107 3.30 12.21 7.97
C ILE A 107 4.31 13.00 7.16
N GLY A 108 4.12 13.00 5.85
CA GLY A 108 4.99 13.69 4.89
C GLY A 108 4.61 13.40 3.45
N SER A 109 5.32 14.01 2.53
CA SER A 109 5.04 13.88 1.09
C SER A 109 5.97 12.85 0.44
N GLN A 110 5.40 11.96 -0.39
CA GLN A 110 6.18 11.07 -1.25
C GLN A 110 6.92 11.81 -2.37
N SER A 111 6.56 13.05 -2.66
CA SER A 111 7.26 13.91 -3.62
C SER A 111 8.44 14.69 -3.01
N ASP A 112 8.75 14.49 -1.72
CA ASP A 112 9.92 15.08 -1.07
C ASP A 112 11.04 14.04 -0.89
N PRO A 113 12.06 14.01 -1.76
CA PRO A 113 13.13 13.02 -1.67
C PRO A 113 13.97 13.16 -0.39
N LYS A 114 14.10 14.37 0.17
CA LYS A 114 14.84 14.57 1.44
C LYS A 114 14.09 13.94 2.60
N PHE A 115 12.78 14.14 2.65
CA PHE A 115 11.94 13.50 3.64
C PHE A 115 11.98 11.96 3.51
N LEU A 116 11.89 11.43 2.30
CA LEU A 116 11.96 9.98 2.05
C LEU A 116 13.31 9.38 2.47
N GLU A 117 14.42 10.07 2.26
CA GLU A 117 15.75 9.62 2.74
C GLU A 117 15.83 9.60 4.28
N GLN A 118 15.28 10.61 4.94
CA GLN A 118 15.22 10.65 6.40
C GLN A 118 14.35 9.53 6.95
N LEU A 119 13.19 9.31 6.33
CA LEU A 119 12.28 8.21 6.66
C LEU A 119 12.99 6.86 6.53
N ALA A 120 13.65 6.60 5.40
CA ALA A 120 14.37 5.35 5.19
C ALA A 120 15.49 5.15 6.21
N SER A 121 16.20 6.21 6.58
CA SER A 121 17.24 6.17 7.62
C SER A 121 16.65 5.84 9.00
N GLU A 122 15.45 6.33 9.31
CA GLU A 122 14.75 6.08 10.58
C GLU A 122 14.25 4.65 10.68
N ILE A 123 13.59 4.13 9.63
CA ILE A 123 12.97 2.81 9.67
C ILE A 123 13.94 1.66 9.42
N GLY A 124 15.07 1.96 8.78
CA GLY A 124 16.09 0.98 8.39
C GLY A 124 15.74 0.21 7.11
N PRO A 125 16.47 -0.87 6.82
CA PRO A 125 16.28 -1.63 5.59
C PRO A 125 14.86 -2.17 5.42
N ILE A 126 14.30 -2.01 4.23
CA ILE A 126 12.90 -2.33 3.90
C ILE A 126 12.84 -3.71 3.24
N ASP A 127 11.97 -4.59 3.73
CA ASP A 127 11.71 -5.89 3.10
C ASP A 127 10.59 -5.78 2.04
N ILE A 128 9.56 -4.97 2.32
CA ILE A 128 8.43 -4.76 1.39
C ILE A 128 8.09 -3.28 1.37
N LEU A 129 8.11 -2.67 0.18
CA LEU A 129 7.58 -1.34 -0.07
C LEU A 129 6.38 -1.44 -1.01
N ILE A 130 5.26 -0.83 -0.60
CA ILE A 130 4.05 -0.69 -1.40
C ILE A 130 3.84 0.80 -1.66
N ASP A 131 3.90 1.21 -2.92
CA ASP A 131 3.57 2.56 -3.37
C ASP A 131 2.13 2.59 -3.88
N ASP A 132 1.22 3.01 -3.02
CA ASP A 132 -0.22 3.18 -3.22
C ASP A 132 -0.62 4.62 -2.83
N GLY A 133 0.23 5.59 -3.14
CA GLY A 133 0.12 6.97 -2.69
C GLY A 133 -0.72 7.86 -3.59
N SER A 134 -0.09 8.89 -4.14
CA SER A 134 -0.77 9.89 -4.97
C SER A 134 -1.15 9.36 -6.36
N HIS A 135 -0.50 8.31 -6.82
CA HIS A 135 -0.54 7.77 -8.18
C HIS A 135 -0.09 8.78 -9.27
N ALA A 136 0.41 9.94 -8.88
CA ALA A 136 1.01 10.88 -9.81
C ALA A 136 2.32 10.29 -10.35
N PHE A 137 2.51 10.38 -11.66
CA PHE A 137 3.66 9.76 -12.34
C PHE A 137 5.01 10.21 -11.75
N ASN A 138 5.18 11.51 -11.54
CA ASN A 138 6.42 12.04 -10.98
C ASN A 138 6.64 11.62 -9.54
N ASP A 139 5.58 11.53 -8.73
CA ASP A 139 5.67 11.09 -7.34
C ASP A 139 6.10 9.63 -7.25
N GLN A 140 5.54 8.75 -8.09
CA GLN A 140 5.95 7.34 -8.18
C GLN A 140 7.42 7.22 -8.60
N LEU A 141 7.90 8.04 -9.57
CA LEU A 141 9.30 8.08 -9.96
C LEU A 141 10.21 8.54 -8.82
N ILE A 142 9.84 9.62 -8.12
CA ILE A 142 10.60 10.13 -6.96
C ILE A 142 10.70 9.06 -5.89
N THR A 143 9.59 8.42 -5.54
CA THR A 143 9.55 7.33 -4.58
C THR A 143 10.49 6.20 -4.99
N PHE A 144 10.37 5.72 -6.22
CA PHE A 144 11.21 4.63 -6.73
C PHE A 144 12.70 4.99 -6.68
N HIS A 145 13.10 6.12 -7.26
CA HIS A 145 14.51 6.52 -7.30
C HIS A 145 15.10 6.78 -5.91
N THR A 146 14.28 7.24 -4.97
CA THR A 146 14.77 7.54 -3.62
C THR A 146 14.83 6.29 -2.75
N LEU A 147 13.78 5.46 -2.75
CA LEU A 147 13.63 4.38 -1.78
C LEU A 147 14.08 3.01 -2.27
N PHE A 148 14.19 2.76 -3.58
CA PHE A 148 14.56 1.43 -4.10
C PHE A 148 15.89 0.92 -3.55
N LYS A 149 16.88 1.78 -3.39
CA LYS A 149 18.19 1.44 -2.81
C LYS A 149 18.17 1.04 -1.34
N HIS A 150 17.08 1.35 -0.62
CA HIS A 150 16.88 0.99 0.78
C HIS A 150 16.14 -0.35 0.94
N ILE A 151 15.72 -0.95 -0.17
CA ILE A 151 15.08 -2.27 -0.17
C ILE A 151 16.17 -3.33 -0.07
N ARG A 152 15.95 -4.34 0.77
CA ARG A 152 16.85 -5.50 0.88
C ARG A 152 16.97 -6.24 -0.45
N VAL A 153 18.05 -6.95 -0.64
CA VAL A 153 18.32 -7.73 -1.88
C VAL A 153 17.16 -8.70 -2.20
N ASP A 154 16.60 -9.33 -1.17
CA ASP A 154 15.46 -10.25 -1.33
C ASP A 154 14.11 -9.56 -1.04
N GLY A 155 14.09 -8.23 -1.00
CA GLY A 155 12.90 -7.44 -0.75
C GLY A 155 12.08 -7.18 -2.01
N LEU A 156 10.93 -6.55 -1.83
CA LEU A 156 9.97 -6.26 -2.90
C LEU A 156 9.60 -4.78 -2.93
N TYR A 157 9.57 -4.23 -4.13
CA TYR A 157 8.91 -2.95 -4.45
C TYR A 157 7.66 -3.23 -5.26
N VAL A 158 6.51 -2.78 -4.78
CA VAL A 158 5.22 -2.89 -5.47
C VAL A 158 4.70 -1.49 -5.71
N CYS A 159 4.35 -1.17 -6.94
CA CYS A 159 3.70 0.09 -7.30
C CYS A 159 2.29 -0.21 -7.82
N GLU A 160 1.28 0.39 -7.17
CA GLU A 160 -0.12 0.25 -7.55
C GLU A 160 -0.53 1.32 -8.57
N ASP A 161 -1.62 1.03 -9.28
CA ASP A 161 -2.35 1.98 -10.13
C ASP A 161 -1.50 2.73 -11.17
N LEU A 162 -0.53 2.04 -11.78
CA LEU A 162 0.33 2.57 -12.84
C LEU A 162 -0.45 3.08 -14.08
N CYS A 163 -1.74 2.72 -14.22
CA CYS A 163 -2.60 3.21 -15.27
C CYS A 163 -2.75 4.73 -15.25
N SER A 164 -2.63 5.37 -14.09
CA SER A 164 -2.66 6.82 -13.91
C SER A 164 -1.58 7.56 -14.72
N SER A 165 -0.44 6.90 -14.99
CA SER A 165 0.63 7.43 -15.84
C SER A 165 0.18 7.75 -17.27
N TYR A 166 -0.95 7.21 -17.70
CA TYR A 166 -1.56 7.48 -19.02
C TYR A 166 -2.62 8.58 -18.99
N TRP A 167 -2.88 9.18 -17.82
CA TRP A 167 -3.93 10.19 -17.62
C TRP A 167 -3.31 11.59 -17.40
N PRO A 168 -3.16 12.38 -18.47
CA PRO A 168 -2.35 13.61 -18.43
C PRO A 168 -3.00 14.78 -17.68
N LYS A 169 -4.29 14.71 -17.32
CA LYS A 169 -5.00 15.83 -16.70
C LYS A 169 -5.02 15.76 -15.18
N ASP A 170 -5.11 14.57 -14.62
CA ASP A 170 -5.40 14.38 -13.20
C ASP A 170 -4.19 13.88 -12.41
N PHE A 171 -3.20 13.26 -13.08
CA PHE A 171 -2.09 12.58 -12.46
C PHE A 171 -0.71 12.95 -13.03
N ASP A 172 -0.57 14.15 -13.57
CA ASP A 172 0.64 14.67 -14.24
C ASP A 172 1.27 13.69 -15.25
N GLY A 173 0.43 12.79 -15.80
CA GLY A 173 0.83 11.68 -16.65
C GLY A 173 1.88 12.08 -17.66
N GLY A 174 3.10 11.63 -17.42
CA GLY A 174 4.26 11.96 -18.21
C GLY A 174 4.32 11.21 -19.53
N VAL A 175 3.36 10.33 -19.81
CA VAL A 175 3.34 9.58 -21.05
C VAL A 175 2.96 10.52 -22.19
N ARG A 176 3.93 10.80 -23.04
CA ARG A 176 3.66 11.44 -24.32
C ARG A 176 2.65 10.58 -25.09
N LYS A 177 1.74 11.22 -25.81
CA LYS A 177 0.68 10.59 -26.64
C LYS A 177 1.18 9.54 -27.64
N THR A 178 2.47 9.29 -27.71
CA THR A 178 3.15 8.37 -28.64
C THR A 178 3.35 6.97 -28.08
N GLY A 179 2.96 6.68 -26.82
CA GLY A 179 3.09 5.34 -26.23
C GLY A 179 4.51 4.81 -26.05
N THR A 180 5.52 5.63 -26.31
CA THR A 180 6.92 5.29 -26.02
C THR A 180 7.33 5.92 -24.70
N TYR A 181 8.03 5.13 -23.87
CA TYR A 181 8.46 5.47 -22.52
C TYR A 181 8.91 6.93 -22.34
N VAL A 182 8.70 7.44 -21.14
CA VAL A 182 9.14 8.77 -20.75
C VAL A 182 10.60 8.68 -20.32
N GLU A 183 11.45 9.48 -20.95
CA GLU A 183 12.82 9.67 -20.52
C GLU A 183 12.80 10.50 -19.22
N PHE A 184 13.14 9.86 -18.10
CA PHE A 184 13.32 10.55 -16.85
C PHE A 184 14.67 11.29 -16.89
N GLN A 185 14.62 12.62 -16.94
CA GLN A 185 15.78 13.43 -16.62
C GLN A 185 15.85 13.55 -15.09
N GLY A 186 16.65 12.69 -14.48
CA GLY A 186 16.95 12.81 -13.06
C GLY A 186 17.51 14.21 -12.75
N PRO A 187 17.44 14.66 -11.49
CA PRO A 187 18.12 15.88 -11.10
C PRO A 187 19.58 15.78 -11.54
N ASP A 188 20.08 16.84 -12.18
CA ASP A 188 21.45 16.94 -12.67
C ASP A 188 22.42 16.39 -11.64
N ARG A 189 23.26 15.46 -12.07
CA ARG A 189 24.28 14.83 -11.23
C ARG A 189 25.38 15.83 -10.90
#